data_fd73b20d45681603a13e6bb7f05a02a0
#
_entry.id   fd73b20d45681603a13e6bb7f05a02a0
#
_cell.length_a   1.000
_cell.length_b   1.000
_cell.length_c   1.000
_cell.angle_alpha   90.00
_cell.angle_beta   90.00
_cell.angle_gamma   90.00
#
_symmetry.space_group_name_H-M   'P 1'
#
loop_
_entity.id
_entity.type
_entity.pdbx_description
1 polymer ?
#
loop_
_entity_poly.entity_id
_entity_poly.type
_entity_poly.pdbx_seq_one_letter_code
_entity_poly.pdbx_strand_id
1 'polypeptide(L)'
;MNMAKLLFKSCVSLCLLAACAAMASAQSEGDIASTQYEGELTAKRRLFPEAGVGLRAIKRDDSDKTYVLSSQGLMVFDAKDHKLLSIGSPTADAPASKTTAPGASAPGISFAEDFDVDAAGQIYVADRAANLIVEYSADGNRIKSFHVNSPLSVAGLPDGEVAVATLHDPHLVLVFDKNGRDIRDFGELEEVSSREDLNRYLNAGYLATDARGNIYYAFIYTPEPTVRQYDRNGYASQTIQFTEIEAFAAAQAARKEIERQERKGKQPAFKPILTAIGVVRSTGEVWIALHNRLLRFDKDGYRKATYQLYTPDGTRLDANSIVVEKDRLLIGSDPLGIFEFERPDIKLGQ
;
A
#
# COMPACT_ATOMS: atom_id res chain seq x y z
N MET A 1 -47.65 -37.34 -51.16
CA MET A 1 -47.16 -36.28 -50.23
C MET A 1 -45.86 -36.74 -49.61
N ASN A 2 -44.79 -36.05 -49.89
CA ASN A 2 -43.42 -36.51 -50.08
C ASN A 2 -42.68 -37.00 -48.82
N MET A 3 -42.31 -38.26 -48.80
CA MET A 3 -41.37 -38.85 -47.84
C MET A 3 -39.99 -38.20 -47.80
N ALA A 4 -39.58 -37.53 -48.92
CA ALA A 4 -38.30 -36.82 -49.01
C ALA A 4 -38.21 -35.56 -48.11
N LYS A 5 -39.34 -34.91 -47.76
CA LYS A 5 -39.33 -33.74 -46.85
C LYS A 5 -39.22 -34.09 -45.40
N LEU A 6 -39.53 -35.35 -45.02
CA LEU A 6 -39.44 -35.84 -43.64
C LEU A 6 -37.98 -36.22 -43.25
N LEU A 7 -37.25 -36.78 -44.23
CA LEU A 7 -35.84 -37.15 -44.05
C LEU A 7 -34.91 -35.95 -43.96
N PHE A 8 -35.23 -34.87 -44.69
CA PHE A 8 -34.40 -33.65 -44.63
C PHE A 8 -34.51 -32.86 -43.31
N LYS A 9 -35.69 -32.87 -42.68
CA LYS A 9 -35.89 -32.26 -41.37
C LYS A 9 -35.21 -33.04 -40.25
N SER A 10 -35.11 -34.36 -40.34
CA SER A 10 -34.44 -35.19 -39.33
C SER A 10 -32.91 -35.03 -39.37
N CYS A 11 -32.31 -34.90 -40.54
CA CYS A 11 -30.86 -34.70 -40.66
C CYS A 11 -30.42 -33.31 -40.21
N VAL A 12 -31.21 -32.27 -40.46
CA VAL A 12 -30.85 -30.89 -39.98
C VAL A 12 -30.95 -30.77 -38.46
N SER A 13 -31.91 -31.43 -37.82
CA SER A 13 -32.01 -31.46 -36.36
C SER A 13 -30.87 -32.26 -35.68
N LEU A 14 -30.38 -33.32 -36.32
CA LEU A 14 -29.27 -34.11 -35.79
C LEU A 14 -27.91 -33.38 -35.91
N CYS A 15 -27.70 -32.63 -36.98
CA CYS A 15 -26.50 -31.80 -37.17
C CYS A 15 -26.47 -30.61 -36.20
N LEU A 16 -27.61 -29.99 -35.86
CA LEU A 16 -27.67 -28.92 -34.87
C LEU A 16 -27.40 -29.40 -33.44
N LEU A 17 -27.83 -30.60 -33.09
CA LEU A 17 -27.51 -31.18 -31.79
C LEU A 17 -26.02 -31.60 -31.64
N ALA A 18 -25.41 -32.06 -32.73
CA ALA A 18 -23.98 -32.36 -32.75
C ALA A 18 -23.09 -31.11 -32.70
N ALA A 19 -23.52 -30.01 -33.28
CA ALA A 19 -22.80 -28.72 -33.20
C ALA A 19 -22.91 -28.09 -31.81
N CYS A 20 -24.03 -28.21 -31.12
CA CYS A 20 -24.16 -27.75 -29.72
C CYS A 20 -23.35 -28.58 -28.74
N ALA A 21 -23.17 -29.88 -28.95
CA ALA A 21 -22.34 -30.73 -28.11
C ALA A 21 -20.84 -30.46 -28.32
N ALA A 22 -20.41 -30.05 -29.52
CA ALA A 22 -19.03 -29.70 -29.80
C ALA A 22 -18.64 -28.30 -29.26
N MET A 23 -19.58 -27.37 -29.05
CA MET A 23 -19.32 -26.09 -28.40
C MET A 23 -19.33 -26.16 -26.87
N ALA A 24 -19.95 -27.19 -26.28
CA ALA A 24 -19.92 -27.36 -24.82
C ALA A 24 -18.64 -28.04 -24.32
N SER A 25 -17.82 -28.62 -25.19
CA SER A 25 -16.55 -29.26 -24.82
C SER A 25 -15.31 -28.35 -25.07
N ALA A 26 -15.49 -27.14 -25.60
CA ALA A 26 -14.40 -26.17 -25.84
C ALA A 26 -14.27 -25.09 -24.77
N GLN A 27 -15.01 -25.19 -23.65
CA GLN A 27 -14.96 -24.24 -22.53
C GLN A 27 -14.37 -24.80 -21.24
N SER A 28 -13.58 -25.87 -21.29
CA SER A 28 -12.92 -26.46 -20.12
C SER A 28 -11.39 -26.54 -20.20
N GLU A 29 -10.76 -25.66 -20.97
CA GLU A 29 -9.31 -25.50 -20.92
C GLU A 29 -8.99 -24.05 -20.54
N GLY A 30 -8.82 -23.79 -19.25
CA GLY A 30 -8.35 -22.48 -18.77
C GLY A 30 -8.49 -22.18 -17.30
N ASP A 31 -9.15 -22.99 -16.51
CA ASP A 31 -9.05 -22.89 -15.04
C ASP A 31 -7.80 -23.65 -14.57
N ILE A 32 -6.63 -23.04 -14.77
CA ILE A 32 -5.52 -23.28 -13.86
C ILE A 32 -5.94 -22.58 -12.58
N ALA A 33 -6.71 -23.27 -11.72
CA ALA A 33 -6.89 -22.88 -10.35
C ALA A 33 -5.47 -22.76 -9.77
N SER A 34 -4.95 -21.55 -9.70
CA SER A 34 -3.72 -21.29 -8.98
C SER A 34 -3.99 -21.73 -7.56
N THR A 35 -3.37 -22.83 -7.13
CA THR A 35 -3.53 -23.36 -5.79
C THR A 35 -3.11 -22.27 -4.82
N GLN A 36 -4.08 -21.58 -4.24
CA GLN A 36 -3.84 -20.51 -3.27
C GLN A 36 -3.42 -21.21 -1.98
N TYR A 37 -2.27 -20.80 -1.46
CA TYR A 37 -1.78 -21.29 -0.19
C TYR A 37 -2.40 -20.47 0.95
N GLU A 38 -2.96 -21.15 1.95
CA GLU A 38 -3.37 -20.54 3.21
C GLU A 38 -2.50 -21.06 4.34
N GLY A 39 -2.03 -20.17 5.22
CA GLY A 39 -1.15 -20.54 6.31
C GLY A 39 -1.11 -19.51 7.44
N GLU A 40 -0.30 -19.82 8.42
CA GLU A 40 -0.05 -18.94 9.56
C GLU A 40 1.43 -18.57 9.58
N LEU A 41 1.72 -17.32 9.94
CA LEU A 41 3.06 -16.82 10.18
C LEU A 41 3.16 -16.36 11.63
N THR A 42 4.07 -16.97 12.36
CA THR A 42 4.41 -16.54 13.73
C THR A 42 5.73 -15.79 13.69
N ALA A 43 5.75 -14.61 14.30
CA ALA A 43 6.94 -13.78 14.39
C ALA A 43 8.06 -14.50 15.14
N LYS A 44 9.31 -14.33 14.70
CA LYS A 44 10.49 -14.85 15.37
C LYS A 44 10.84 -14.04 16.61
N ARG A 45 10.79 -12.71 16.48
CA ARG A 45 11.17 -11.76 17.54
C ARG A 45 10.61 -10.37 17.26
N ARG A 46 10.58 -9.55 18.31
CA ARG A 46 10.33 -8.11 18.21
C ARG A 46 11.66 -7.38 17.96
N LEU A 47 11.60 -6.35 17.08
CA LEU A 47 12.73 -5.50 16.73
C LEU A 47 12.49 -4.05 17.17
N PHE A 48 13.55 -3.26 17.22
CA PHE A 48 13.54 -1.79 17.41
C PHE A 48 12.64 -1.33 18.57
N PRO A 49 12.83 -1.84 19.80
CA PRO A 49 11.99 -1.46 20.94
C PRO A 49 12.05 0.05 21.24
N GLU A 50 13.12 0.72 20.87
CA GLU A 50 13.32 2.15 20.98
C GLU A 50 12.44 2.98 20.04
N ALA A 51 11.83 2.40 19.03
CA ALA A 51 10.87 3.09 18.17
C ALA A 51 9.59 3.51 18.91
N GLY A 52 9.34 2.88 20.08
CA GLY A 52 8.23 3.25 20.95
C GLY A 52 6.86 2.89 20.39
N VAL A 53 5.89 3.78 20.60
CA VAL A 53 4.50 3.65 20.16
C VAL A 53 4.18 4.65 19.06
N GLY A 54 3.01 4.51 18.43
CA GLY A 54 2.60 5.40 17.34
C GLY A 54 3.37 5.12 16.06
N LEU A 55 3.66 3.85 15.79
CA LEU A 55 4.31 3.41 14.57
C LEU A 55 3.47 3.78 13.35
N ARG A 56 4.09 4.45 12.38
CA ARG A 56 3.47 4.89 11.12
C ARG A 56 3.92 4.05 9.94
N ALA A 57 5.22 3.99 9.72
CA ALA A 57 5.79 3.30 8.56
C ALA A 57 7.17 2.72 8.87
N ILE A 58 7.50 1.66 8.15
CA ILE A 58 8.85 1.08 8.08
C ILE A 58 9.24 1.04 6.62
N LYS A 59 10.46 1.45 6.30
CA LYS A 59 11.03 1.33 4.96
C LYS A 59 12.44 0.75 5.06
N ARG A 60 12.96 0.27 3.94
CA ARG A 60 14.34 -0.20 3.83
C ARG A 60 14.94 0.28 2.52
N ASP A 61 16.19 0.72 2.58
CA ASP A 61 16.94 1.13 1.40
C ASP A 61 17.74 -0.03 0.79
N ASP A 62 18.35 0.23 -0.37
CA ASP A 62 19.16 -0.75 -1.09
C ASP A 62 20.51 -1.04 -0.39
N SER A 63 20.89 -0.27 0.64
CA SER A 63 22.09 -0.50 1.48
C SER A 63 21.78 -1.25 2.78
N ASP A 64 20.62 -1.87 2.86
CA ASP A 64 20.14 -2.64 4.00
C ASP A 64 19.90 -1.83 5.29
N LYS A 65 19.77 -0.52 5.22
CA LYS A 65 19.34 0.28 6.35
C LYS A 65 17.83 0.22 6.52
N THR A 66 17.39 0.08 7.76
CA THR A 66 15.97 0.11 8.12
C THR A 66 15.61 1.47 8.70
N TYR A 67 14.53 2.03 8.22
CA TYR A 67 13.98 3.32 8.63
C TYR A 67 12.64 3.10 9.29
N VAL A 68 12.42 3.72 10.45
CA VAL A 68 11.20 3.56 11.26
C VAL A 68 10.64 4.92 11.61
N LEU A 69 9.44 5.22 11.13
CA LEU A 69 8.69 6.42 11.51
C LEU A 69 7.69 6.08 12.61
N SER A 70 7.78 6.81 13.70
CA SER A 70 6.88 6.68 14.84
C SER A 70 6.50 8.04 15.43
N SER A 71 5.75 8.06 16.53
CA SER A 71 5.46 9.30 17.27
C SER A 71 6.73 9.99 17.83
N GLN A 72 7.86 9.28 17.86
CA GLN A 72 9.15 9.81 18.32
C GLN A 72 10.01 10.39 17.17
N GLY A 73 9.48 10.45 15.95
CA GLY A 73 10.21 10.87 14.75
C GLY A 73 10.70 9.69 13.92
N LEU A 74 11.60 9.96 13.01
CA LEU A 74 12.20 8.98 12.11
C LEU A 74 13.53 8.48 12.67
N MET A 75 13.66 7.17 12.84
CA MET A 75 14.89 6.50 13.28
C MET A 75 15.49 5.69 12.15
N VAL A 76 16.81 5.64 12.07
CA VAL A 76 17.55 4.88 11.08
C VAL A 76 18.43 3.85 11.78
N PHE A 77 18.40 2.62 11.28
CA PHE A 77 19.14 1.47 11.80
C PHE A 77 20.03 0.87 10.70
N ASP A 78 21.16 0.30 11.07
CA ASP A 78 22.03 -0.44 10.16
C ASP A 78 21.50 -1.85 9.85
N ALA A 79 22.22 -2.59 8.99
CA ALA A 79 21.88 -3.96 8.63
C ALA A 79 21.91 -4.96 9.79
N LYS A 80 22.48 -4.57 10.95
CA LYS A 80 22.52 -5.36 12.18
C LYS A 80 21.53 -4.91 13.24
N ASP A 81 20.57 -4.06 12.82
CA ASP A 81 19.54 -3.49 13.66
C ASP A 81 20.06 -2.52 14.77
N HIS A 82 21.29 -1.97 14.61
CA HIS A 82 21.81 -0.93 15.51
C HIS A 82 21.37 0.45 15.05
N LYS A 83 20.90 1.27 16.00
CA LYS A 83 20.48 2.63 15.72
C LYS A 83 21.65 3.51 15.28
N LEU A 84 21.53 4.15 14.12
CA LEU A 84 22.50 5.06 13.55
C LEU A 84 22.17 6.52 13.89
N LEU A 85 20.92 6.96 13.66
CA LEU A 85 20.50 8.33 13.88
C LEU A 85 18.99 8.46 14.12
N SER A 86 18.56 9.65 14.58
CA SER A 86 17.16 10.05 14.67
C SER A 86 16.96 11.42 14.05
N ILE A 87 15.86 11.60 13.32
CA ILE A 87 15.48 12.82 12.62
C ILE A 87 14.13 13.27 13.18
N GLY A 88 14.01 14.57 13.50
CA GLY A 88 12.73 15.16 13.87
C GLY A 88 12.16 14.70 15.20
N SER A 89 12.99 14.09 16.07
CA SER A 89 12.57 13.81 17.45
C SER A 89 12.21 15.11 18.15
N PRO A 90 11.02 15.26 18.73
CA PRO A 90 10.75 16.37 19.64
C PRO A 90 11.64 16.15 20.86
N THR A 91 12.81 16.78 20.87
CA THR A 91 13.61 16.85 22.09
C THR A 91 12.82 17.67 23.09
N ALA A 92 12.27 17.02 24.10
CA ALA A 92 11.57 17.68 25.20
C ALA A 92 12.44 18.74 25.94
N ASP A 93 13.72 18.81 25.61
CA ASP A 93 14.74 19.65 26.24
C ASP A 93 15.42 20.67 25.31
N ALA A 94 14.95 20.88 24.07
CA ALA A 94 15.44 22.00 23.28
C ALA A 94 14.84 23.29 23.88
N PRO A 95 15.62 24.15 24.58
CA PRO A 95 15.11 25.43 25.04
C PRO A 95 14.59 26.18 23.84
N ALA A 96 13.34 26.66 23.90
CA ALA A 96 12.75 27.51 22.85
C ALA A 96 13.71 28.67 22.59
N SER A 97 14.59 28.53 21.62
CA SER A 97 15.52 29.57 21.23
C SER A 97 14.72 30.72 20.67
N LYS A 98 14.62 31.80 21.43
CA LYS A 98 13.91 33.04 21.08
C LYS A 98 14.63 33.89 20.00
N THR A 99 15.58 33.30 19.29
CA THR A 99 16.34 34.00 18.22
C THR A 99 16.27 33.18 16.94
N THR A 100 15.24 33.39 16.15
CA THR A 100 15.20 33.00 14.74
C THR A 100 16.10 33.95 13.94
N ALA A 101 17.37 33.59 13.81
CA ALA A 101 18.21 34.13 12.76
C ALA A 101 17.72 33.57 11.41
N PRO A 102 17.78 34.34 10.30
CA PRO A 102 17.51 33.83 8.96
C PRO A 102 18.52 32.70 8.65
N GLY A 103 18.06 31.44 8.58
CA GLY A 103 18.89 30.26 8.41
C GLY A 103 18.88 29.27 9.58
N ALA A 104 18.20 29.56 10.68
CA ALA A 104 18.03 28.60 11.79
C ALA A 104 17.20 27.40 11.36
N SER A 105 17.69 26.21 11.70
CA SER A 105 17.03 24.92 11.47
C SER A 105 15.55 25.01 11.80
N ALA A 106 14.73 24.79 10.80
CA ALA A 106 13.28 24.73 10.98
C ALA A 106 12.91 23.62 11.97
N PRO A 107 11.76 23.74 12.63
CA PRO A 107 11.28 22.75 13.59
C PRO A 107 11.29 21.36 12.94
N GLY A 108 11.54 20.35 13.77
CA GLY A 108 11.51 18.94 13.36
C GLY A 108 10.18 18.54 12.72
N ILE A 109 10.05 17.28 12.40
CA ILE A 109 8.81 16.69 11.86
C ILE A 109 7.66 16.97 12.83
N SER A 110 6.60 17.66 12.34
CA SER A 110 5.45 18.04 13.19
C SER A 110 4.48 16.91 13.37
N PHE A 111 4.05 16.31 12.25
CA PHE A 111 3.20 15.12 12.24
C PHE A 111 3.31 14.44 10.87
N ALA A 112 4.28 13.54 10.77
CA ALA A 112 4.44 12.72 9.56
C ALA A 112 3.41 11.59 9.52
N GLU A 113 2.75 11.45 8.37
CA GLU A 113 1.87 10.30 8.10
C GLU A 113 2.66 9.16 7.47
N ASP A 114 3.57 9.46 6.57
CA ASP A 114 4.36 8.49 5.83
C ASP A 114 5.72 9.09 5.44
N PHE A 115 6.61 8.25 4.98
CA PHE A 115 7.88 8.63 4.40
C PHE A 115 8.33 7.59 3.38
N ASP A 116 9.28 7.95 2.52
CA ASP A 116 9.98 7.00 1.65
C ASP A 116 11.46 7.34 1.55
N VAL A 117 12.24 6.37 1.06
CA VAL A 117 13.69 6.48 0.87
C VAL A 117 14.03 6.04 -0.54
N ASP A 118 14.70 6.90 -1.30
CA ASP A 118 15.15 6.57 -2.63
C ASP A 118 16.45 5.72 -2.64
N ALA A 119 16.88 5.32 -3.84
CA ALA A 119 18.10 4.54 -4.02
C ALA A 119 19.39 5.28 -3.61
N ALA A 120 19.37 6.62 -3.53
CA ALA A 120 20.47 7.44 -3.05
C ALA A 120 20.48 7.62 -1.53
N GLY A 121 19.47 7.09 -0.84
CA GLY A 121 19.28 7.24 0.60
C GLY A 121 18.68 8.61 0.99
N GLN A 122 18.16 9.38 0.04
CA GLN A 122 17.40 10.59 0.35
C GLN A 122 16.04 10.19 0.93
N ILE A 123 15.62 10.92 1.95
CA ILE A 123 14.41 10.65 2.72
C ILE A 123 13.38 11.72 2.42
N TYR A 124 12.18 11.30 2.02
CA TYR A 124 11.03 12.17 1.78
C TYR A 124 9.98 11.92 2.84
N VAL A 125 9.57 12.96 3.58
CA VAL A 125 8.60 12.84 4.67
C VAL A 125 7.34 13.61 4.34
N ALA A 126 6.19 12.97 4.40
CA ALA A 126 4.87 13.59 4.27
C ALA A 126 4.43 14.14 5.63
N ASP A 127 4.76 15.41 5.90
CA ASP A 127 4.35 16.10 7.13
C ASP A 127 2.99 16.76 6.92
N ARG A 128 1.94 16.04 7.31
CA ARG A 128 0.57 16.47 7.11
C ARG A 128 0.20 17.71 7.91
N ALA A 129 0.66 17.81 9.16
CA ALA A 129 0.33 18.97 9.99
C ALA A 129 0.97 20.26 9.47
N ALA A 130 2.15 20.15 8.86
CA ALA A 130 2.85 21.27 8.26
C ALA A 130 2.39 21.56 6.81
N ASN A 131 1.63 20.64 6.16
CA ASN A 131 1.32 20.67 4.73
C ASN A 131 2.60 20.73 3.86
N LEU A 132 3.57 19.89 4.19
CA LEU A 132 4.87 19.86 3.53
C LEU A 132 5.28 18.44 3.17
N ILE A 133 5.97 18.32 2.04
CA ILE A 133 6.94 17.26 1.84
C ILE A 133 8.30 17.82 2.25
N VAL A 134 8.98 17.13 3.17
CA VAL A 134 10.31 17.52 3.66
C VAL A 134 11.33 16.50 3.21
N GLU A 135 12.42 16.97 2.60
CA GLU A 135 13.51 16.14 2.12
C GLU A 135 14.71 16.24 3.05
N TYR A 136 15.25 15.08 3.40
CA TYR A 136 16.47 14.93 4.19
C TYR A 136 17.52 14.14 3.41
N SER A 137 18.81 14.46 3.66
CA SER A 137 19.92 13.63 3.18
C SER A 137 19.96 12.28 3.92
N ALA A 138 20.75 11.35 3.40
CA ALA A 138 21.06 10.08 4.07
C ALA A 138 21.65 10.23 5.48
N ASP A 139 22.27 11.37 5.77
CA ASP A 139 22.85 11.73 7.08
C ASP A 139 21.84 12.45 7.99
N GLY A 140 20.58 12.58 7.56
CA GLY A 140 19.51 13.19 8.34
C GLY A 140 19.49 14.73 8.33
N ASN A 141 20.28 15.38 7.48
CA ASN A 141 20.24 16.82 7.33
C ASN A 141 19.07 17.23 6.43
N ARG A 142 18.29 18.22 6.86
CA ARG A 142 17.21 18.77 6.04
C ARG A 142 17.80 19.48 4.82
N ILE A 143 17.36 19.07 3.61
CA ILE A 143 17.82 19.65 2.34
C ILE A 143 16.87 20.76 1.91
N LYS A 144 15.57 20.45 1.80
CA LYS A 144 14.53 21.37 1.36
C LYS A 144 13.15 20.91 1.81
N SER A 145 12.14 21.71 1.51
CA SER A 145 10.73 21.30 1.60
C SER A 145 9.91 22.06 0.58
N PHE A 146 8.77 21.50 0.21
CA PHE A 146 7.79 22.13 -0.66
C PHE A 146 6.38 21.88 -0.16
N HIS A 147 5.46 22.77 -0.52
CA HIS A 147 4.09 22.72 -0.04
C HIS A 147 3.26 21.68 -0.80
N VAL A 148 2.57 20.83 -0.04
CA VAL A 148 1.52 19.92 -0.53
C VAL A 148 0.39 19.92 0.49
N ASN A 149 -0.83 20.15 0.04
CA ASN A 149 -1.97 20.23 0.95
C ASN A 149 -2.38 18.84 1.47
N SER A 150 -2.30 18.64 2.80
CA SER A 150 -2.65 17.39 3.50
C SER A 150 -2.02 16.13 2.88
N PRO A 151 -0.69 16.04 2.75
CA PRO A 151 -0.04 14.85 2.21
C PRO A 151 -0.28 13.66 3.13
N LEU A 152 -0.63 12.52 2.54
CA LEU A 152 -0.92 11.27 3.24
C LEU A 152 0.18 10.23 3.08
N SER A 153 0.65 10.05 1.86
CA SER A 153 1.68 9.08 1.53
C SER A 153 2.61 9.67 0.49
N VAL A 154 3.86 9.22 0.50
CA VAL A 154 4.93 9.71 -0.37
C VAL A 154 5.75 8.55 -0.88
N ALA A 155 6.22 8.62 -2.12
CA ALA A 155 7.12 7.65 -2.71
C ALA A 155 8.18 8.34 -3.58
N GLY A 156 9.45 7.99 -3.33
CA GLY A 156 10.56 8.42 -4.18
C GLY A 156 10.54 7.70 -5.52
N LEU A 157 10.71 8.46 -6.59
CA LEU A 157 10.78 7.95 -7.96
C LEU A 157 12.20 8.07 -8.51
N PRO A 158 12.53 7.35 -9.60
CA PRO A 158 13.77 7.57 -10.32
C PRO A 158 13.92 9.04 -10.71
N ASP A 159 15.19 9.48 -10.89
CA ASP A 159 15.56 10.86 -11.30
C ASP A 159 15.24 11.95 -10.25
N GLY A 160 14.92 11.56 -8.99
CA GLY A 160 14.64 12.47 -7.87
C GLY A 160 13.26 13.10 -7.95
N GLU A 161 12.34 12.55 -8.71
CA GLU A 161 10.92 12.88 -8.66
C GLU A 161 10.27 12.29 -7.41
N VAL A 162 9.15 12.87 -6.99
CA VAL A 162 8.41 12.46 -5.78
C VAL A 162 6.94 12.33 -6.09
N ALA A 163 6.38 11.14 -5.91
CA ALA A 163 4.94 10.91 -5.97
C ALA A 163 4.32 11.15 -4.59
N VAL A 164 3.18 11.82 -4.54
CA VAL A 164 2.45 12.15 -3.31
C VAL A 164 0.98 11.84 -3.46
N ALA A 165 0.41 11.14 -2.48
CA ALA A 165 -1.04 11.00 -2.32
C ALA A 165 -1.55 12.04 -1.32
N THR A 166 -2.69 12.67 -1.63
CA THR A 166 -3.29 13.73 -0.80
C THR A 166 -4.81 13.57 -0.74
N LEU A 167 -5.45 14.16 0.28
CA LEU A 167 -6.91 14.15 0.44
C LEU A 167 -7.65 15.24 -0.36
N HIS A 168 -6.93 16.19 -0.94
CA HIS A 168 -7.55 17.42 -1.46
C HIS A 168 -7.43 17.61 -2.96
N ASP A 169 -6.73 16.71 -3.64
CA ASP A 169 -6.58 16.77 -5.09
C ASP A 169 -7.69 16.00 -5.82
N PRO A 170 -8.09 16.39 -7.03
CA PRO A 170 -9.01 15.60 -7.86
C PRO A 170 -8.39 14.31 -8.40
N HIS A 171 -7.05 14.17 -8.35
CA HIS A 171 -6.33 12.97 -8.76
C HIS A 171 -5.75 12.23 -7.56
N LEU A 172 -5.49 10.93 -7.74
CA LEU A 172 -4.96 10.07 -6.67
C LEU A 172 -3.48 10.36 -6.38
N VAL A 173 -2.71 10.74 -7.40
CA VAL A 173 -1.27 10.91 -7.33
C VAL A 173 -0.84 12.23 -7.98
N LEU A 174 -0.09 13.03 -7.23
CA LEU A 174 0.64 14.19 -7.73
C LEU A 174 2.12 13.83 -7.83
N VAL A 175 2.81 14.29 -8.85
CA VAL A 175 4.26 14.07 -9.01
C VAL A 175 4.97 15.41 -9.09
N PHE A 176 5.99 15.53 -8.26
CA PHE A 176 6.84 16.73 -8.16
C PHE A 176 8.24 16.42 -8.70
N ASP A 177 8.83 17.41 -9.36
CA ASP A 177 10.23 17.34 -9.79
C ASP A 177 11.19 17.50 -8.58
N LYS A 178 12.49 17.30 -8.84
CA LYS A 178 13.54 17.49 -7.84
C LYS A 178 13.60 18.91 -7.22
N ASN A 179 12.88 19.90 -7.76
CA ASN A 179 12.81 21.26 -7.23
C ASN A 179 11.51 21.49 -6.43
N GLY A 180 10.64 20.47 -6.32
CA GLY A 180 9.34 20.57 -5.67
C GLY A 180 8.27 21.28 -6.51
N ARG A 181 8.42 21.30 -7.85
CA ARG A 181 7.40 21.79 -8.77
C ARG A 181 6.51 20.64 -9.19
N ASP A 182 5.21 20.87 -9.16
CA ASP A 182 4.22 19.96 -9.72
C ASP A 182 4.44 19.84 -11.24
N ILE A 183 4.60 18.59 -11.72
CA ILE A 183 4.91 18.30 -13.12
C ILE A 183 3.88 17.40 -13.78
N ARG A 184 3.11 16.64 -13.02
CA ARG A 184 1.99 15.81 -13.50
C ARG A 184 1.12 15.30 -12.35
N ASP A 185 -0.12 15.00 -12.68
CA ASP A 185 -1.11 14.35 -11.85
C ASP A 185 -1.78 13.22 -12.63
N PHE A 186 -2.26 12.21 -11.93
CA PHE A 186 -2.96 11.07 -12.54
C PHE A 186 -3.73 10.25 -11.51
N GLY A 187 -4.54 9.32 -12.03
CA GLY A 187 -5.39 8.43 -11.26
C GLY A 187 -6.71 9.09 -10.90
N GLU A 188 -7.78 8.63 -11.53
CA GLU A 188 -9.14 9.07 -11.23
C GLU A 188 -9.62 8.50 -9.89
N LEU A 189 -10.39 9.29 -9.15
CA LEU A 189 -11.05 8.84 -7.93
C LEU A 189 -12.10 7.77 -8.24
N GLU A 190 -12.24 6.78 -7.36
CA GLU A 190 -13.39 5.87 -7.38
C GLU A 190 -14.65 6.61 -6.93
N GLU A 191 -15.78 6.36 -7.59
CA GLU A 191 -17.08 6.87 -7.19
C GLU A 191 -17.68 6.00 -6.07
N VAL A 192 -17.22 6.21 -4.83
CA VAL A 192 -17.65 5.44 -3.65
C VAL A 192 -18.81 6.12 -2.93
N SER A 193 -18.92 7.44 -3.03
CA SER A 193 -19.96 8.26 -2.41
C SER A 193 -20.41 9.41 -3.30
N SER A 194 -21.68 9.77 -3.24
CA SER A 194 -22.24 10.93 -3.93
C SER A 194 -21.79 12.27 -3.34
N ARG A 195 -21.30 12.26 -2.10
CA ARG A 195 -20.74 13.46 -1.44
C ARG A 195 -19.27 13.61 -1.79
N GLU A 196 -18.91 14.72 -2.41
CA GLU A 196 -17.54 14.97 -2.88
C GLU A 196 -16.49 14.92 -1.75
N ASP A 197 -16.78 15.58 -0.59
CA ASP A 197 -15.88 15.58 0.56
C ASP A 197 -15.64 14.16 1.12
N LEU A 198 -16.71 13.37 1.19
CA LEU A 198 -16.65 11.99 1.64
C LEU A 198 -15.96 11.10 0.61
N ASN A 199 -16.27 11.28 -0.68
CA ASN A 199 -15.65 10.52 -1.75
C ASN A 199 -14.13 10.71 -1.79
N ARG A 200 -13.66 11.95 -1.64
CA ARG A 200 -12.22 12.23 -1.54
C ARG A 200 -11.57 11.52 -0.35
N TYR A 201 -12.21 11.57 0.83
CA TYR A 201 -11.71 10.87 2.02
C TYR A 201 -11.62 9.36 1.82
N LEU A 202 -12.64 8.74 1.20
CA LEU A 202 -12.67 7.30 0.93
C LEU A 202 -11.62 6.86 -0.09
N ASN A 203 -11.18 7.77 -0.94
CA ASN A 203 -10.11 7.55 -1.90
C ASN A 203 -8.68 7.72 -1.33
N ALA A 204 -8.54 7.95 -0.02
CA ALA A 204 -7.22 7.96 0.60
C ALA A 204 -6.45 6.65 0.35
N GLY A 205 -5.14 6.74 0.09
CA GLY A 205 -4.34 5.58 -0.24
C GLY A 205 -2.89 5.68 0.19
N TYR A 206 -2.24 4.51 0.26
CA TYR A 206 -0.79 4.38 0.42
C TYR A 206 -0.11 4.24 -0.93
N LEU A 207 1.10 4.79 -1.02
CA LEU A 207 1.99 4.65 -2.17
C LEU A 207 3.10 3.65 -1.88
N ALA A 208 3.45 2.88 -2.89
CA ALA A 208 4.67 2.10 -2.93
C ALA A 208 5.22 2.10 -4.37
N THR A 209 6.52 1.83 -4.53
CA THR A 209 7.18 1.82 -5.84
C THR A 209 8.03 0.60 -6.04
N ASP A 210 8.22 0.18 -7.30
CA ASP A 210 9.24 -0.80 -7.67
C ASP A 210 10.48 -0.11 -8.27
N ALA A 211 11.54 -0.89 -8.54
CA ALA A 211 12.80 -0.38 -9.10
C ALA A 211 12.66 0.17 -10.53
N ARG A 212 11.57 -0.10 -11.22
CA ARG A 212 11.27 0.42 -12.56
C ARG A 212 10.55 1.77 -12.51
N GLY A 213 10.17 2.22 -11.31
CA GLY A 213 9.38 3.42 -11.09
C GLY A 213 7.88 3.23 -11.32
N ASN A 214 7.38 1.98 -11.35
CA ASN A 214 5.96 1.75 -11.28
C ASN A 214 5.44 2.16 -9.91
N ILE A 215 4.27 2.79 -9.88
CA ILE A 215 3.62 3.32 -8.68
C ILE A 215 2.43 2.45 -8.36
N TYR A 216 2.35 1.98 -7.13
CA TYR A 216 1.24 1.20 -6.59
C TYR A 216 0.44 2.07 -5.64
N TYR A 217 -0.83 2.29 -5.95
CA TYR A 217 -1.78 3.04 -5.11
C TYR A 217 -2.73 2.06 -4.42
N ALA A 218 -2.62 1.94 -3.11
CA ALA A 218 -3.43 1.04 -2.30
C ALA A 218 -4.52 1.81 -1.55
N PHE A 219 -5.79 1.61 -1.93
CA PHE A 219 -6.92 2.30 -1.31
C PHE A 219 -7.17 1.80 0.12
N ILE A 220 -7.24 2.73 1.08
CA ILE A 220 -7.35 2.41 2.52
C ILE A 220 -8.78 2.07 2.92
N TYR A 221 -9.77 2.83 2.42
CA TYR A 221 -11.14 2.85 2.93
C TYR A 221 -12.21 2.37 1.95
N THR A 222 -11.84 2.07 0.71
CA THR A 222 -12.83 1.58 -0.28
C THR A 222 -13.42 0.25 0.17
N PRO A 223 -14.75 0.07 0.09
CA PRO A 223 -15.39 -1.20 0.47
C PRO A 223 -14.84 -2.42 -0.27
N GLU A 224 -14.43 -2.22 -1.51
CA GLU A 224 -13.68 -3.19 -2.31
C GLU A 224 -12.19 -2.84 -2.21
N PRO A 225 -11.42 -3.55 -1.37
CA PRO A 225 -9.98 -3.32 -1.28
C PRO A 225 -9.34 -3.45 -2.67
N THR A 226 -8.58 -2.44 -3.07
CA THR A 226 -8.04 -2.34 -4.41
C THR A 226 -6.62 -1.79 -4.36
N VAL A 227 -5.74 -2.30 -5.22
CA VAL A 227 -4.45 -1.68 -5.54
C VAL A 227 -4.40 -1.43 -7.03
N ARG A 228 -4.15 -0.17 -7.42
CA ARG A 228 -3.89 0.20 -8.82
C ARG A 228 -2.41 0.38 -9.03
N GLN A 229 -1.91 -0.21 -10.10
CA GLN A 229 -0.55 0.00 -10.56
C GLN A 229 -0.57 0.97 -11.75
N TYR A 230 0.32 1.96 -11.68
CA TYR A 230 0.60 2.90 -12.75
C TYR A 230 2.06 2.73 -13.19
N ASP A 231 2.33 2.95 -14.47
CA ASP A 231 3.70 3.07 -14.94
C ASP A 231 4.32 4.41 -14.49
N ARG A 232 5.62 4.59 -14.72
CA ARG A 232 6.32 5.83 -14.37
C ARG A 232 5.73 7.10 -15.02
N ASN A 233 4.93 6.99 -16.07
CA ASN A 233 4.29 8.11 -16.75
C ASN A 233 2.87 8.40 -16.23
N GLY A 234 2.34 7.55 -15.34
CA GLY A 234 1.00 7.66 -14.79
C GLY A 234 -0.09 6.90 -15.56
N TYR A 235 0.27 6.06 -16.53
CA TYR A 235 -0.71 5.20 -17.20
C TYR A 235 -1.02 3.98 -16.35
N ALA A 236 -2.32 3.74 -16.13
CA ALA A 236 -2.78 2.56 -15.41
C ALA A 236 -2.39 1.28 -16.18
N SER A 237 -1.65 0.40 -15.52
CA SER A 237 -1.15 -0.85 -16.10
C SER A 237 -1.86 -2.07 -15.55
N GLN A 238 -2.30 -2.04 -14.30
CA GLN A 238 -2.92 -3.17 -13.63
C GLN A 238 -3.80 -2.72 -12.45
N THR A 239 -4.82 -3.54 -12.15
CA THR A 239 -5.64 -3.39 -10.95
C THR A 239 -5.74 -4.74 -10.25
N ILE A 240 -5.36 -4.79 -8.97
CA ILE A 240 -5.55 -5.93 -8.07
C ILE A 240 -6.79 -5.63 -7.24
N GLN A 241 -7.85 -6.41 -7.42
CA GLN A 241 -9.10 -6.29 -6.66
C GLN A 241 -9.32 -7.54 -5.82
N PHE A 242 -9.85 -7.33 -4.63
CA PHE A 242 -10.21 -8.41 -3.70
C PHE A 242 -11.73 -8.47 -3.57
N THR A 243 -12.34 -9.51 -4.07
CA THR A 243 -13.79 -9.74 -3.96
C THR A 243 -14.14 -10.64 -2.77
N GLU A 244 -13.29 -10.73 -1.73
CA GLU A 244 -13.20 -11.92 -0.95
C GLU A 244 -13.72 -11.84 0.46
N ILE A 245 -14.01 -13.05 0.97
CA ILE A 245 -14.51 -13.35 2.31
C ILE A 245 -13.69 -12.66 3.41
N GLU A 246 -12.38 -12.47 3.18
CA GLU A 246 -11.48 -11.84 4.16
C GLU A 246 -11.82 -10.39 4.49
N ALA A 247 -12.26 -9.62 3.49
CA ALA A 247 -12.65 -8.22 3.68
C ALA A 247 -14.15 -8.03 3.87
N PHE A 248 -14.97 -9.09 3.73
CA PHE A 248 -16.42 -8.99 3.63
C PHE A 248 -17.08 -8.23 4.79
N ALA A 249 -16.72 -8.57 6.03
CA ALA A 249 -17.28 -7.90 7.20
C ALA A 249 -16.87 -6.41 7.29
N ALA A 250 -15.60 -6.11 6.98
CA ALA A 250 -15.09 -4.75 6.96
C ALA A 250 -15.71 -3.94 5.82
N ALA A 251 -15.85 -4.53 4.63
CA ALA A 251 -16.51 -3.93 3.47
C ALA A 251 -17.98 -3.61 3.75
N GLN A 252 -18.72 -4.53 4.36
CA GLN A 252 -20.11 -4.28 4.76
C GLN A 252 -20.23 -3.16 5.81
N ALA A 253 -19.32 -3.14 6.79
CA ALA A 253 -19.30 -2.07 7.79
C ALA A 253 -19.01 -0.71 7.14
N ALA A 254 -18.08 -0.66 6.19
CA ALA A 254 -17.77 0.56 5.43
C ALA A 254 -18.97 1.04 4.61
N ARG A 255 -19.66 0.15 3.87
CA ARG A 255 -20.87 0.51 3.11
C ARG A 255 -21.98 1.09 4.01
N LYS A 256 -22.25 0.46 5.16
CA LYS A 256 -23.21 0.97 6.14
C LYS A 256 -22.82 2.34 6.69
N GLU A 257 -21.52 2.55 6.93
CA GLU A 257 -21.02 3.85 7.39
C GLU A 257 -21.14 4.92 6.30
N ILE A 258 -20.84 4.59 5.03
CA ILE A 258 -21.04 5.49 3.89
C ILE A 258 -22.51 5.94 3.83
N GLU A 259 -23.45 4.98 3.81
CA GLU A 259 -24.88 5.31 3.82
C GLU A 259 -25.30 6.18 5.01
N ARG A 260 -24.69 5.96 6.19
CA ARG A 260 -24.96 6.76 7.39
C ARG A 260 -24.44 8.19 7.22
N GLN A 261 -23.24 8.36 6.66
CA GLN A 261 -22.62 9.66 6.44
C GLN A 261 -23.36 10.47 5.38
N GLU A 262 -23.79 9.85 4.30
CA GLU A 262 -24.58 10.50 3.25
C GLU A 262 -25.90 11.05 3.77
N ARG A 263 -26.57 10.33 4.70
CA ARG A 263 -27.85 10.77 5.30
C ARG A 263 -27.68 11.83 6.38
N LYS A 264 -26.62 11.79 7.19
CA LYS A 264 -26.52 12.57 8.44
C LYS A 264 -25.42 13.63 8.47
N GLY A 265 -24.53 13.65 7.48
CA GLY A 265 -23.49 14.69 7.37
C GLY A 265 -22.54 14.80 8.58
N LYS A 266 -22.39 13.76 9.39
CA LYS A 266 -21.50 13.73 10.56
C LYS A 266 -20.05 13.47 10.15
N GLN A 267 -19.12 13.75 11.07
CA GLN A 267 -17.71 13.47 10.87
C GLN A 267 -17.49 11.96 10.61
N PRO A 268 -16.74 11.59 9.55
CA PRO A 268 -16.52 10.19 9.19
C PRO A 268 -15.78 9.43 10.29
N ALA A 269 -16.20 8.16 10.51
CA ALA A 269 -15.57 7.25 11.46
C ALA A 269 -15.29 5.91 10.78
N PHE A 270 -14.53 5.96 9.68
CA PHE A 270 -14.13 4.76 8.96
C PHE A 270 -12.94 4.09 9.61
N LYS A 271 -12.95 2.77 9.57
CA LYS A 271 -11.77 1.96 9.88
C LYS A 271 -11.07 1.62 8.56
N PRO A 272 -9.74 1.64 8.52
CA PRO A 272 -9.00 1.14 7.37
C PRO A 272 -9.41 -0.29 7.04
N ILE A 273 -9.58 -0.61 5.77
CA ILE A 273 -9.80 -1.98 5.30
C ILE A 273 -8.47 -2.57 4.87
N LEU A 274 -7.75 -1.86 3.99
CA LEU A 274 -6.38 -2.17 3.66
C LEU A 274 -5.48 -1.37 4.62
N THR A 275 -4.62 -2.05 5.39
CA THR A 275 -3.85 -1.42 6.46
C THR A 275 -2.37 -1.24 6.13
N ALA A 276 -1.84 -1.98 5.16
CA ALA A 276 -0.47 -1.81 4.69
C ALA A 276 -0.26 -2.38 3.29
N ILE A 277 0.74 -1.85 2.59
CA ILE A 277 1.26 -2.38 1.33
C ILE A 277 2.79 -2.46 1.41
N GLY A 278 3.36 -3.55 0.89
CA GLY A 278 4.78 -3.71 0.65
C GLY A 278 5.02 -4.21 -0.77
N VAL A 279 5.96 -3.62 -1.49
CA VAL A 279 6.34 -4.04 -2.85
C VAL A 279 7.79 -4.47 -2.84
N VAL A 280 8.06 -5.65 -3.39
CA VAL A 280 9.42 -6.13 -3.61
C VAL A 280 10.01 -5.36 -4.79
N ARG A 281 10.88 -4.40 -4.52
CA ARG A 281 11.40 -3.46 -5.53
C ARG A 281 11.96 -4.15 -6.77
N SER A 282 12.69 -5.26 -6.61
CA SER A 282 13.35 -5.98 -7.70
C SER A 282 12.41 -6.79 -8.59
N THR A 283 11.30 -7.29 -8.05
CA THR A 283 10.40 -8.23 -8.74
C THR A 283 9.04 -7.64 -9.08
N GLY A 284 8.56 -6.63 -8.35
CA GLY A 284 7.20 -6.13 -8.43
C GLY A 284 6.18 -7.03 -7.72
N GLU A 285 6.62 -7.98 -6.90
CA GLU A 285 5.74 -8.77 -6.03
C GLU A 285 5.09 -7.87 -4.99
N VAL A 286 3.78 -8.03 -4.78
CA VAL A 286 2.99 -7.15 -3.90
C VAL A 286 2.50 -7.94 -2.69
N TRP A 287 2.68 -7.35 -1.51
CA TRP A 287 2.18 -7.85 -0.24
C TRP A 287 1.22 -6.83 0.37
N ILE A 288 0.06 -7.29 0.80
CA ILE A 288 -1.01 -6.41 1.28
C ILE A 288 -1.52 -6.94 2.61
N ALA A 289 -1.69 -6.05 3.58
CA ALA A 289 -2.33 -6.39 4.83
C ALA A 289 -3.80 -5.93 4.86
N LEU A 290 -4.66 -6.83 5.27
CA LEU A 290 -6.03 -6.59 5.70
C LEU A 290 -6.09 -6.93 7.20
N HIS A 291 -5.67 -5.98 8.04
CA HIS A 291 -5.46 -6.18 9.48
C HIS A 291 -4.45 -7.31 9.77
N ASN A 292 -4.91 -8.43 10.36
CA ASN A 292 -4.07 -9.58 10.70
C ASN A 292 -3.90 -10.60 9.57
N ARG A 293 -4.42 -10.31 8.38
CA ARG A 293 -4.24 -11.13 7.19
C ARG A 293 -3.27 -10.49 6.24
N LEU A 294 -2.30 -11.25 5.78
CA LEU A 294 -1.29 -10.85 4.82
C LEU A 294 -1.47 -11.62 3.53
N LEU A 295 -1.71 -10.91 2.44
CA LEU A 295 -1.93 -11.47 1.11
C LEU A 295 -0.69 -11.23 0.25
N ARG A 296 -0.26 -12.25 -0.48
CA ARG A 296 0.87 -12.18 -1.42
C ARG A 296 0.38 -12.33 -2.85
N PHE A 297 0.80 -11.41 -3.71
CA PHE A 297 0.52 -11.39 -5.14
C PHE A 297 1.82 -11.40 -5.94
N ASP A 298 1.83 -12.04 -7.09
CA ASP A 298 2.94 -11.90 -8.02
C ASP A 298 2.87 -10.55 -8.76
N LYS A 299 3.89 -10.28 -9.59
CA LYS A 299 3.99 -9.07 -10.40
C LYS A 299 2.83 -8.87 -11.40
N ASP A 300 2.11 -9.94 -11.73
CA ASP A 300 0.99 -9.95 -12.66
C ASP A 300 -0.36 -9.86 -11.93
N GLY A 301 -0.33 -9.64 -10.58
CA GLY A 301 -1.52 -9.46 -9.73
C GLY A 301 -2.26 -10.74 -9.37
N TYR A 302 -1.69 -11.90 -9.62
CA TYR A 302 -2.29 -13.17 -9.22
C TYR A 302 -1.96 -13.47 -7.76
N ARG A 303 -2.98 -13.76 -6.96
CA ARG A 303 -2.80 -14.15 -5.56
C ARG A 303 -2.10 -15.50 -5.46
N LYS A 304 -1.03 -15.54 -4.69
CA LYS A 304 -0.22 -16.76 -4.45
C LYS A 304 -0.47 -17.35 -3.06
N ALA A 305 -0.70 -16.49 -2.06
CA ALA A 305 -0.90 -16.95 -0.70
C ALA A 305 -1.67 -15.95 0.15
N THR A 306 -2.25 -16.47 1.23
CA THR A 306 -2.83 -15.71 2.34
C THR A 306 -2.28 -16.27 3.64
N TYR A 307 -1.88 -15.39 4.55
CA TYR A 307 -1.33 -15.76 5.86
C TYR A 307 -2.07 -15.03 6.97
N GLN A 308 -2.26 -15.71 8.10
CA GLN A 308 -2.62 -15.06 9.37
C GLN A 308 -1.35 -14.73 10.15
N LEU A 309 -1.29 -13.53 10.75
CA LEU A 309 -0.14 -13.03 11.47
C LEU A 309 -0.30 -13.18 12.99
N TYR A 310 0.74 -13.69 13.63
CA TYR A 310 0.81 -13.88 15.08
C TYR A 310 2.14 -13.38 15.63
N THR A 311 2.11 -12.81 16.84
CA THR A 311 3.29 -12.51 17.64
C THR A 311 3.93 -13.82 18.17
N PRO A 312 5.15 -13.77 18.75
CA PRO A 312 5.80 -14.98 19.29
C PRO A 312 5.01 -15.67 20.41
N ASP A 313 4.14 -14.93 21.11
CA ASP A 313 3.27 -15.48 22.19
C ASP A 313 1.88 -15.93 21.67
N GLY A 314 1.66 -15.92 20.36
CA GLY A 314 0.43 -16.37 19.72
C GLY A 314 -0.70 -15.33 19.69
N THR A 315 -0.44 -14.07 20.04
CA THR A 315 -1.41 -12.99 19.89
C THR A 315 -1.55 -12.62 18.41
N ARG A 316 -2.77 -12.35 17.92
CA ARG A 316 -2.99 -11.87 16.56
C ARG A 316 -2.37 -10.50 16.37
N LEU A 317 -1.71 -10.31 15.23
CA LEU A 317 -0.97 -9.11 14.91
C LEU A 317 -1.60 -8.39 13.72
N ASP A 318 -2.17 -7.20 13.96
CA ASP A 318 -2.69 -6.32 12.90
C ASP A 318 -1.53 -5.52 12.29
N ALA A 319 -1.25 -5.75 11.01
CA ALA A 319 -0.17 -5.07 10.32
C ALA A 319 -0.57 -3.65 9.88
N ASN A 320 0.28 -2.67 10.14
CA ASN A 320 0.15 -1.29 9.64
C ASN A 320 1.33 -0.83 8.78
N SER A 321 2.37 -1.66 8.64
CA SER A 321 3.48 -1.45 7.72
C SER A 321 4.14 -2.77 7.36
N ILE A 322 4.66 -2.88 6.14
CA ILE A 322 5.28 -4.10 5.61
C ILE A 322 6.57 -3.74 4.89
N VAL A 323 7.67 -4.40 5.26
CA VAL A 323 8.91 -4.45 4.46
C VAL A 323 9.18 -5.90 4.08
N VAL A 324 9.40 -6.14 2.79
CA VAL A 324 9.68 -7.46 2.25
C VAL A 324 11.13 -7.53 1.84
N GLU A 325 11.89 -8.37 2.53
CA GLU A 325 13.29 -8.66 2.21
C GLU A 325 13.42 -10.02 1.52
N LYS A 326 14.66 -10.38 1.17
CA LYS A 326 14.93 -11.65 0.51
C LYS A 326 14.50 -12.85 1.37
N ASP A 327 14.86 -12.83 2.66
CA ASP A 327 14.73 -13.98 3.55
C ASP A 327 13.76 -13.74 4.72
N ARG A 328 13.31 -12.48 4.92
CA ARG A 328 12.43 -12.11 6.03
C ARG A 328 11.40 -11.05 5.65
N LEU A 329 10.38 -10.92 6.50
CA LEU A 329 9.43 -9.83 6.49
C LEU A 329 9.58 -9.03 7.78
N LEU A 330 9.54 -7.71 7.68
CA LEU A 330 9.35 -6.83 8.83
C LEU A 330 7.92 -6.32 8.80
N ILE A 331 7.18 -6.61 9.85
CA ILE A 331 5.78 -6.20 9.98
C ILE A 331 5.65 -5.26 11.16
N GLY A 332 5.20 -4.06 10.88
CA GLY A 332 4.82 -3.09 11.89
C GLY A 332 3.39 -3.29 12.38
N SER A 333 3.17 -3.09 13.67
CA SER A 333 1.86 -3.18 14.32
C SER A 333 1.82 -2.18 15.48
N ASP A 334 0.99 -1.16 15.39
CA ASP A 334 0.80 -0.21 16.49
C ASP A 334 -0.36 -0.68 17.39
N PRO A 335 -0.22 -0.75 18.71
CA PRO A 335 0.96 -0.36 19.53
C PRO A 335 1.96 -1.49 19.82
N LEU A 336 1.84 -2.67 19.20
CA LEU A 336 2.64 -3.85 19.57
C LEU A 336 4.13 -3.72 19.23
N GLY A 337 4.48 -2.97 18.17
CA GLY A 337 5.85 -2.74 17.71
C GLY A 337 6.16 -3.38 16.36
N ILE A 338 7.44 -3.64 16.11
CA ILE A 338 7.92 -4.20 14.85
C ILE A 338 8.38 -5.63 15.08
N PHE A 339 7.98 -6.52 14.19
CA PHE A 339 8.24 -7.95 14.31
C PHE A 339 8.93 -8.50 13.05
N GLU A 340 9.87 -9.39 13.27
CA GLU A 340 10.54 -10.16 12.23
C GLU A 340 9.84 -11.51 12.02
N PHE A 341 9.53 -11.80 10.75
CA PHE A 341 9.01 -13.09 10.31
C PHE A 341 9.97 -13.71 9.30
N GLU A 342 9.99 -15.02 9.20
CA GLU A 342 10.58 -15.70 8.07
C GLU A 342 9.73 -15.45 6.82
N ARG A 343 10.36 -15.08 5.71
CA ARG A 343 9.64 -14.98 4.45
C ARG A 343 9.30 -16.38 3.95
N PRO A 344 8.02 -16.69 3.77
CA PRO A 344 7.64 -18.03 3.35
C PRO A 344 8.05 -18.28 1.90
N ASP A 345 8.81 -19.36 1.69
CA ASP A 345 9.07 -19.90 0.36
C ASP A 345 7.83 -20.66 -0.12
N ILE A 346 7.16 -20.16 -1.15
CA ILE A 346 6.15 -20.96 -1.85
C ILE A 346 6.93 -21.96 -2.72
N LYS A 347 7.13 -23.16 -2.23
CA LYS A 347 7.42 -24.30 -3.11
C LYS A 347 6.12 -24.53 -3.91
N LEU A 348 6.05 -23.94 -5.10
CA LEU A 348 5.05 -24.33 -6.08
C LEU A 348 5.19 -25.84 -6.23
N GLY A 349 4.16 -26.59 -5.84
CA GLY A 349 4.19 -28.05 -5.86
C GLY A 349 4.67 -28.54 -7.21
N GLN A 350 5.65 -29.44 -7.15
CA GLN A 350 6.14 -30.20 -8.31
C GLN A 350 5.02 -31.12 -8.80
#